data_9502837fa016f6705aa1b3e95a320ec7
#
_entry.id   9502837fa016f6705aa1b3e95a320ec7
#
_cell.length_a   1.000
_cell.length_b   1.000
_cell.length_c   1.000
_cell.angle_alpha   90.00
_cell.angle_beta   90.00
_cell.angle_gamma   90.00
#
_symmetry.space_group_name_H-M   'P 1'
#
loop_
_entity.id
_entity.type
_entity.pdbx_description
1 polymer ?
#
loop_
_entity_poly.entity_id
_entity_poly.type
_entity_poly.pdbx_seq_one_letter_code
_entity_poly.pdbx_strand_id
1 'polypeptide(L)'
;MSNERPAPLDDRLVFALEAAPAAAPARTPWPILVVDDEPDVYAATCMALRGVEILGRPLEFLHAASAAEGFALLRARPDVAVILLDVVMESDDAGLALVARVRGELGLHKPRVILRTGQPGYAPEMQAIRDYDINDYRFFNDTATTEIY
;
A
#
# COMPACT_ATOMS: atom_id res chain seq x y z
N MET A 1 -55.78 -36.79 -51.29
CA MET A 1 -55.22 -37.12 -49.97
C MET A 1 -53.75 -36.78 -49.98
N SER A 2 -53.40 -35.53 -49.60
CA SER A 2 -52.03 -35.06 -49.57
C SER A 2 -51.48 -35.31 -48.16
N ASN A 3 -50.44 -36.11 -48.11
CA ASN A 3 -49.78 -36.51 -46.88
C ASN A 3 -48.61 -35.56 -46.65
N GLU A 4 -48.85 -34.46 -45.99
CA GLU A 4 -47.78 -33.54 -45.53
C GLU A 4 -47.13 -34.10 -44.26
N ARG A 5 -45.85 -34.50 -44.41
CA ARG A 5 -45.02 -34.82 -43.26
C ARG A 5 -44.58 -33.50 -42.58
N PRO A 6 -44.66 -33.34 -41.28
CA PRO A 6 -44.10 -32.20 -40.61
C PRO A 6 -42.56 -32.26 -40.70
N ALA A 7 -41.96 -31.11 -40.96
CA ALA A 7 -40.50 -30.94 -40.97
C ALA A 7 -39.89 -31.24 -39.59
N PRO A 8 -38.64 -31.77 -39.55
CA PRO A 8 -37.97 -32.03 -38.30
C PRO A 8 -37.66 -30.70 -37.60
N LEU A 9 -37.99 -30.61 -36.34
CA LEU A 9 -37.57 -29.53 -35.44
C LEU A 9 -36.06 -29.55 -35.37
N ASP A 10 -35.43 -28.45 -35.78
CA ASP A 10 -33.99 -28.22 -35.67
C ASP A 10 -33.66 -27.98 -34.20
N ASP A 11 -33.30 -29.08 -33.51
CA ASP A 11 -32.93 -29.09 -32.10
C ASP A 11 -31.47 -28.61 -31.94
N ARG A 12 -31.20 -27.39 -32.42
CA ARG A 12 -29.96 -26.71 -32.19
C ARG A 12 -29.99 -26.12 -30.76
N LEU A 13 -29.37 -26.85 -29.82
CA LEU A 13 -28.99 -26.33 -28.55
C LEU A 13 -28.06 -25.10 -28.79
N VAL A 14 -28.63 -23.90 -28.74
CA VAL A 14 -27.89 -22.66 -28.67
C VAL A 14 -27.40 -22.55 -27.24
N PHE A 15 -26.15 -22.96 -27.00
CA PHE A 15 -25.48 -22.57 -25.76
C PHE A 15 -25.40 -21.03 -25.78
N ALA A 16 -26.19 -20.39 -24.93
CA ALA A 16 -25.99 -19.00 -24.62
C ALA A 16 -24.54 -18.89 -24.11
N LEU A 17 -23.67 -18.19 -24.85
CA LEU A 17 -22.42 -17.75 -24.29
C LEU A 17 -22.82 -16.91 -23.05
N GLU A 18 -22.59 -17.48 -21.86
CA GLU A 18 -22.61 -16.69 -20.65
C GLU A 18 -21.60 -15.56 -20.88
N ALA A 19 -22.13 -14.35 -20.96
CA ALA A 19 -21.29 -13.16 -20.98
C ALA A 19 -20.38 -13.25 -19.77
N ALA A 20 -19.07 -13.25 -20.00
CA ALA A 20 -18.11 -13.19 -18.92
C ALA A 20 -18.56 -12.08 -17.94
N PRO A 21 -18.56 -12.33 -16.62
CA PRO A 21 -19.03 -11.34 -15.68
C PRO A 21 -18.28 -10.03 -15.96
N ALA A 22 -19.04 -8.96 -16.19
CA ALA A 22 -18.47 -7.65 -16.43
C ALA A 22 -17.47 -7.39 -15.30
N ALA A 23 -16.19 -7.14 -15.64
CA ALA A 23 -15.16 -6.88 -14.67
C ALA A 23 -15.69 -5.79 -13.72
N ALA A 24 -15.75 -6.10 -12.43
CA ALA A 24 -16.18 -5.13 -11.43
C ALA A 24 -15.33 -3.86 -11.61
N PRO A 25 -15.91 -2.66 -11.50
CA PRO A 25 -15.16 -1.42 -11.73
C PRO A 25 -13.91 -1.45 -10.86
N ALA A 26 -12.75 -1.23 -11.49
CA ALA A 26 -11.45 -1.26 -10.82
C ALA A 26 -11.51 -0.29 -9.62
N ARG A 27 -11.43 -0.82 -8.40
CA ARG A 27 -11.46 0.00 -7.19
C ARG A 27 -10.18 0.81 -7.12
N THR A 28 -10.29 2.09 -6.77
CA THR A 28 -9.14 2.98 -6.57
C THR A 28 -8.14 2.35 -5.60
N PRO A 29 -6.86 2.18 -5.97
CA PRO A 29 -5.87 1.55 -5.10
C PRO A 29 -5.64 2.36 -3.81
N TRP A 30 -5.10 1.67 -2.79
CA TRP A 30 -4.60 2.34 -1.59
C TRP A 30 -3.19 2.85 -1.85
N PRO A 31 -2.94 4.17 -1.82
CA PRO A 31 -1.58 4.69 -1.98
C PRO A 31 -0.78 4.48 -0.69
N ILE A 32 0.34 3.78 -0.83
CA ILE A 32 1.30 3.47 0.23
C ILE A 32 2.61 4.18 -0.09
N LEU A 33 3.06 5.07 0.77
CA LEU A 33 4.34 5.74 0.62
C LEU A 33 5.40 5.00 1.43
N VAL A 34 6.48 4.62 0.76
CA VAL A 34 7.69 4.08 1.39
C VAL A 34 8.74 5.16 1.38
N VAL A 35 9.19 5.59 2.55
CA VAL A 35 10.26 6.57 2.73
C VAL A 35 11.47 5.85 3.31
N ASP A 36 12.48 5.64 2.48
CA ASP A 36 13.66 4.86 2.81
C ASP A 36 14.76 5.19 1.80
N ASP A 37 15.96 5.47 2.25
CA ASP A 37 17.09 5.82 1.39
C ASP A 37 17.76 4.59 0.74
N GLU A 38 17.37 3.37 1.18
CA GLU A 38 17.83 2.13 0.58
C GLU A 38 16.84 1.62 -0.48
N PRO A 39 17.20 1.65 -1.79
CA PRO A 39 16.29 1.22 -2.86
C PRO A 39 15.93 -0.27 -2.79
N ASP A 40 16.81 -1.10 -2.21
CA ASP A 40 16.56 -2.53 -2.04
C ASP A 40 15.45 -2.80 -1.01
N VAL A 41 15.33 -1.97 0.01
CA VAL A 41 14.23 -2.04 1.00
C VAL A 41 12.90 -1.70 0.35
N TYR A 42 12.88 -0.70 -0.52
CA TYR A 42 11.69 -0.40 -1.31
C TYR A 42 11.29 -1.56 -2.21
N ALA A 43 12.25 -2.11 -2.97
CA ALA A 43 12.01 -3.25 -3.87
C ALA A 43 11.50 -4.48 -3.11
N ALA A 44 12.11 -4.81 -1.97
CA ALA A 44 11.68 -5.90 -1.11
C ALA A 44 10.26 -5.70 -0.56
N THR A 45 9.93 -4.48 -0.15
CA THR A 45 8.59 -4.11 0.32
C THR A 45 7.54 -4.32 -0.79
N CYS A 46 7.80 -3.84 -2.00
CA CYS A 46 6.91 -4.02 -3.15
C CYS A 46 6.74 -5.52 -3.50
N MET A 47 7.82 -6.30 -3.40
CA MET A 47 7.77 -7.74 -3.67
C MET A 47 6.94 -8.48 -2.62
N ALA A 48 7.16 -8.19 -1.34
CA ALA A 48 6.45 -8.83 -0.23
C ALA A 48 4.93 -8.56 -0.26
N LEU A 49 4.54 -7.37 -0.70
CA LEU A 49 3.14 -6.95 -0.73
C LEU A 49 2.50 -7.07 -2.13
N ARG A 50 3.19 -7.72 -3.07
CA ARG A 50 2.67 -7.92 -4.43
C ARG A 50 1.36 -8.73 -4.41
N GLY A 51 0.33 -8.19 -5.06
CA GLY A 51 -0.97 -8.85 -5.17
C GLY A 51 -1.81 -8.81 -3.90
N VAL A 52 -1.35 -8.13 -2.85
CA VAL A 52 -2.16 -7.90 -1.64
C VAL A 52 -3.27 -6.91 -1.96
N GLU A 53 -4.48 -7.26 -1.54
CA GLU A 53 -5.64 -6.38 -1.57
C GLU A 53 -6.16 -6.16 -0.16
N ILE A 54 -6.49 -4.92 0.15
CA ILE A 54 -7.10 -4.54 1.44
C ILE A 54 -8.50 -4.01 1.16
N LEU A 55 -9.50 -4.64 1.74
CA LEU A 55 -10.92 -4.33 1.50
C LEU A 55 -11.29 -4.36 0.00
N GLY A 56 -10.70 -5.30 -0.74
CA GLY A 56 -10.90 -5.47 -2.18
C GLY A 56 -10.31 -4.33 -3.03
N ARG A 57 -9.31 -3.62 -2.53
CA ARG A 57 -8.57 -2.57 -3.24
C ARG A 57 -7.10 -2.97 -3.31
N PRO A 58 -6.46 -2.90 -4.49
CA PRO A 58 -5.04 -3.15 -4.64
C PRO A 58 -4.21 -2.04 -3.98
N LEU A 59 -2.90 -2.27 -3.88
CA LEU A 59 -1.96 -1.29 -3.35
C LEU A 59 -1.24 -0.58 -4.50
N GLU A 60 -1.05 0.74 -4.35
CA GLU A 60 -0.19 1.58 -5.18
C GLU A 60 1.02 2.00 -4.35
N PHE A 61 2.24 1.70 -4.80
CA PHE A 61 3.45 2.05 -4.07
C PHE A 61 4.08 3.32 -4.61
N LEU A 62 4.36 4.24 -3.71
CA LEU A 62 5.12 5.48 -3.94
C LEU A 62 6.43 5.37 -3.17
N HIS A 63 7.51 5.92 -3.72
CA HIS A 63 8.83 5.91 -3.09
C HIS A 63 9.38 7.32 -2.91
N ALA A 64 10.00 7.54 -1.77
CA ALA A 64 10.82 8.71 -1.48
C ALA A 64 12.14 8.24 -0.84
N ALA A 65 13.26 8.69 -1.38
CA ALA A 65 14.59 8.32 -0.90
C ALA A 65 15.12 9.25 0.21
N SER A 66 14.33 10.20 0.66
CA SER A 66 14.68 11.14 1.73
C SER A 66 13.45 11.71 2.40
N ALA A 67 13.62 12.29 3.59
CA ALA A 67 12.55 13.01 4.28
C ALA A 67 12.03 14.19 3.45
N ALA A 68 12.90 14.90 2.73
CA ALA A 68 12.52 16.02 1.88
C ALA A 68 11.61 15.58 0.72
N GLU A 69 11.97 14.48 0.04
CA GLU A 69 11.14 13.89 -1.02
C GLU A 69 9.81 13.38 -0.47
N GLY A 70 9.83 12.70 0.68
CA GLY A 70 8.63 12.22 1.36
C GLY A 70 7.66 13.36 1.69
N PHE A 71 8.17 14.49 2.19
CA PHE A 71 7.39 15.68 2.48
C PHE A 71 6.76 16.27 1.21
N ALA A 72 7.54 16.40 0.14
CA ALA A 72 7.06 16.93 -1.15
C ALA A 72 5.98 16.04 -1.76
N LEU A 73 6.17 14.71 -1.68
CA LEU A 73 5.18 13.73 -2.14
C LEU A 73 3.88 13.83 -1.35
N LEU A 74 3.94 13.88 -0.02
CA LEU A 74 2.75 13.97 0.83
C LEU A 74 1.99 15.28 0.64
N ARG A 75 2.69 16.37 0.34
CA ARG A 75 2.06 17.64 -0.03
C ARG A 75 1.29 17.53 -1.34
N ALA A 76 1.83 16.79 -2.32
CA ALA A 76 1.20 16.58 -3.62
C ALA A 76 0.11 15.49 -3.59
N ARG A 77 0.26 14.48 -2.72
CA ARG A 77 -0.61 13.31 -2.59
C ARG A 77 -1.13 13.18 -1.14
N PRO A 78 -2.02 14.06 -0.71
CA PRO A 78 -2.60 14.01 0.65
C PRO A 78 -3.54 12.80 0.85
N ASP A 79 -3.82 12.05 -0.21
CA ASP A 79 -4.62 10.83 -0.23
C ASP A 79 -3.84 9.57 0.22
N VAL A 80 -2.53 9.67 0.46
CA VAL A 80 -1.71 8.55 0.97
C VAL A 80 -2.36 7.96 2.22
N ALA A 81 -2.55 6.62 2.19
CA ALA A 81 -3.21 5.90 3.27
C ALA A 81 -2.23 5.45 4.37
N VAL A 82 -1.05 4.98 3.96
CA VAL A 82 -0.02 4.47 4.86
C VAL A 82 1.35 5.03 4.47
N ILE A 83 2.14 5.37 5.46
CA ILE A 83 3.54 5.77 5.33
C ILE A 83 4.39 4.71 6.05
N LEU A 84 5.18 3.97 5.29
CA LEU A 84 6.23 3.09 5.80
C LEU A 84 7.51 3.92 5.81
N LEU A 85 8.05 4.20 6.98
CA LEU A 85 9.07 5.22 7.16
C LEU A 85 10.27 4.68 7.92
N ASP A 86 11.46 4.78 7.31
CA ASP A 86 12.69 4.56 8.06
C ASP A 86 12.94 5.73 9.03
N VAL A 87 13.42 5.39 10.23
CA VAL A 87 13.76 6.38 11.24
C VAL A 87 15.08 7.06 10.90
N VAL A 88 16.04 6.26 10.44
CA VAL A 88 17.42 6.67 10.18
C VAL A 88 17.65 6.76 8.67
N MET A 89 17.84 7.94 8.16
CA MET A 89 18.15 8.21 6.75
C MET A 89 19.31 9.20 6.66
N GLU A 90 19.07 10.41 6.16
CA GLU A 90 20.06 11.49 6.09
C GLU A 90 20.50 12.01 7.47
N SER A 91 19.74 11.75 8.52
CA SER A 91 20.08 11.93 9.94
C SER A 91 19.43 10.83 10.79
N ASP A 92 19.90 10.70 12.02
CA ASP A 92 19.43 9.65 12.95
C ASP A 92 17.94 9.79 13.34
N ASP A 93 17.35 10.94 13.11
CA ASP A 93 15.96 11.28 13.45
C ASP A 93 15.15 11.81 12.26
N ALA A 94 15.67 11.66 11.04
CA ALA A 94 15.04 12.20 9.83
C ALA A 94 13.59 11.74 9.67
N GLY A 95 13.31 10.47 9.96
CA GLY A 95 11.96 9.93 9.91
C GLY A 95 11.02 10.58 10.92
N LEU A 96 11.46 10.76 12.17
CA LEU A 96 10.64 11.42 13.20
C LEU A 96 10.40 12.90 12.87
N ALA A 97 11.42 13.59 12.39
CA ALA A 97 11.30 14.99 11.95
C ALA A 97 10.30 15.11 10.79
N LEU A 98 10.29 14.16 9.85
CA LEU A 98 9.30 14.13 8.78
C LEU A 98 7.87 13.99 9.32
N VAL A 99 7.64 13.08 10.27
CA VAL A 99 6.30 12.90 10.87
C VAL A 99 5.83 14.19 11.54
N ALA A 100 6.70 14.84 12.32
CA ALA A 100 6.38 16.10 12.98
C ALA A 100 5.95 17.17 11.99
N ARG A 101 6.65 17.29 10.86
CA ARG A 101 6.33 18.25 9.79
C ARG A 101 5.03 17.89 9.07
N VAL A 102 4.81 16.62 8.77
CA VAL A 102 3.59 16.15 8.11
C VAL A 102 2.37 16.42 8.96
N ARG A 103 2.44 16.16 10.27
CA ARG A 103 1.34 16.43 11.21
C ARG A 103 1.16 17.94 11.44
N GLY A 104 2.24 18.69 11.64
CA GLY A 104 2.22 20.12 12.00
C GLY A 104 2.05 21.04 10.79
N GLU A 105 2.89 20.92 9.76
CA GLU A 105 2.89 21.83 8.62
C GLU A 105 1.82 21.48 7.57
N LEU A 106 1.62 20.20 7.25
CA LEU A 106 0.62 19.76 6.27
C LEU A 106 -0.75 19.48 6.90
N GLY A 107 -0.83 19.34 8.21
CA GLY A 107 -2.08 18.97 8.91
C GLY A 107 -2.62 17.60 8.52
N LEU A 108 -1.78 16.69 8.00
CA LEU A 108 -2.18 15.36 7.57
C LEU A 108 -2.19 14.40 8.75
N HIS A 109 -3.38 14.11 9.28
CA HIS A 109 -3.58 13.17 10.40
C HIS A 109 -4.16 11.82 9.96
N LYS A 110 -4.69 11.72 8.74
CA LYS A 110 -5.30 10.49 8.22
C LYS A 110 -4.29 9.39 7.88
N PRO A 111 -3.12 9.69 7.26
CA PRO A 111 -2.16 8.64 6.94
C PRO A 111 -1.71 7.90 8.19
N ARG A 112 -1.73 6.57 8.14
CA ARG A 112 -1.15 5.72 9.17
C ARG A 112 0.36 5.72 9.01
N VAL A 113 1.09 5.97 10.09
CA VAL A 113 2.55 5.96 10.08
C VAL A 113 3.04 4.70 10.77
N ILE A 114 3.84 3.93 10.05
CA ILE A 114 4.54 2.75 10.56
C ILE A 114 6.03 3.03 10.45
N LEU A 115 6.68 3.17 11.59
CA LEU A 115 8.13 3.33 11.63
C LEU A 115 8.80 1.98 11.46
N ARG A 116 9.86 1.96 10.66
CA ARG A 116 10.78 0.83 10.51
C ARG A 116 12.18 1.30 10.90
N THR A 117 12.96 0.43 11.53
CA THR A 117 14.37 0.68 11.76
C THR A 117 15.15 -0.62 11.72
N GLY A 118 16.27 -0.61 11.01
CA GLY A 118 17.23 -1.72 10.97
C GLY A 118 18.26 -1.66 12.10
N GLN A 119 18.31 -0.57 12.87
CA GLN A 119 19.34 -0.39 13.90
C GLN A 119 18.80 -0.75 15.29
N PRO A 120 19.35 -1.83 15.93
CA PRO A 120 19.02 -2.15 17.32
C PRO A 120 19.45 -1.00 18.25
N GLY A 121 18.55 -0.53 19.10
CA GLY A 121 18.80 0.53 20.05
C GLY A 121 18.26 1.91 19.68
N TYR A 122 17.86 2.11 18.43
CA TYR A 122 17.09 3.28 18.00
C TYR A 122 15.59 3.03 18.17
N ALA A 123 15.15 2.88 19.40
CA ALA A 123 13.72 2.94 19.69
C ALA A 123 13.36 4.43 19.87
N PRO A 124 12.44 5.00 19.06
CA PRO A 124 11.92 6.30 19.40
C PRO A 124 11.32 6.22 20.80
N GLU A 125 11.59 7.22 21.62
CA GLU A 125 10.99 7.28 22.94
C GLU A 125 9.47 7.13 22.84
N MET A 126 8.85 6.39 23.74
CA MET A 126 7.39 6.19 23.78
C MET A 126 6.63 7.53 23.75
N GLN A 127 7.28 8.60 24.18
CA GLN A 127 6.77 9.95 24.09
C GLN A 127 6.62 10.40 22.64
N ALA A 128 7.64 10.20 21.79
CA ALA A 128 7.59 10.57 20.40
C ALA A 128 6.49 9.82 19.63
N ILE A 129 6.28 8.55 19.94
CA ILE A 129 5.20 7.74 19.34
C ILE A 129 3.84 8.35 19.65
N ARG A 130 3.63 8.85 20.87
CA ARG A 130 2.36 9.48 21.29
C ARG A 130 2.22 10.89 20.72
N ASP A 131 3.27 11.69 20.78
CA ASP A 131 3.25 13.10 20.41
C ASP A 131 3.04 13.28 18.90
N TYR A 132 3.52 12.33 18.10
CA TYR A 132 3.43 12.39 16.64
C TYR A 132 2.34 11.49 16.04
N ASP A 133 1.51 10.88 16.85
CA ASP A 133 0.44 9.97 16.38
C ASP A 133 0.98 8.89 15.44
N ILE A 134 2.04 8.20 15.88
CA ILE A 134 2.64 7.08 15.18
C ILE A 134 1.85 5.82 15.51
N ASN A 135 1.41 5.10 14.49
CA ASN A 135 0.45 4.01 14.64
C ASN A 135 1.11 2.67 14.95
N ASP A 136 2.33 2.45 14.49
CA ASP A 136 3.08 1.22 14.78
C ASP A 136 4.59 1.45 14.61
N TYR A 137 5.38 0.56 15.25
CA TYR A 137 6.82 0.59 15.22
C TYR A 137 7.36 -0.84 15.05
N ARG A 138 8.22 -1.06 14.05
CA ARG A 138 8.77 -2.37 13.71
C ARG A 138 10.29 -2.34 13.61
N PHE A 139 10.93 -3.31 14.26
CA PHE A 139 12.34 -3.59 14.01
C PHE A 139 12.51 -4.43 12.75
N PHE A 140 13.39 -4.00 11.87
CA PHE A 140 13.81 -4.78 10.73
C PHE A 140 15.11 -5.50 11.11
N ASN A 141 15.04 -6.76 11.52
CA ASN A 141 16.22 -7.60 11.63
C ASN A 141 16.46 -8.28 10.28
N ASP A 142 17.64 -8.12 9.74
CA ASP A 142 18.12 -8.67 8.46
C ASP A 142 18.12 -10.23 8.42
N THR A 143 17.67 -10.88 9.48
CA THR A 143 17.67 -12.34 9.63
C THR A 143 16.30 -12.96 9.91
N ALA A 144 15.23 -12.20 9.94
CA ALA A 144 13.91 -12.76 10.22
C ALA A 144 12.90 -12.45 9.13
N THR A 145 12.78 -13.39 8.24
CA THR A 145 11.50 -13.83 7.68
C THR A 145 10.29 -13.22 8.40
N THR A 146 9.62 -12.30 7.70
CA THR A 146 8.16 -12.24 7.63
C THR A 146 7.38 -12.69 8.87
N GLU A 147 7.08 -11.76 9.75
CA GLU A 147 5.82 -11.78 10.46
C GLU A 147 5.17 -10.40 10.30
N ILE A 148 4.50 -10.22 9.18
CA ILE A 148 3.52 -9.17 8.99
C ILE A 148 2.16 -9.84 9.20
N TYR A 149 1.63 -9.73 10.38
CA TYR A 149 0.23 -10.00 10.68
C TYR A 149 -0.42 -8.75 11.22
#